data_23fca5b16b908ac20d6ff1eb45a32b55
#
_entry.id   23fca5b16b908ac20d6ff1eb45a32b55
#
_cell.length_a   1.000
_cell.length_b   1.000
_cell.length_c   1.000
_cell.angle_alpha   90.00
_cell.angle_beta   90.00
_cell.angle_gamma   90.00
#
_symmetry.space_group_name_H-M   'P 1'
#
loop_
_entity.id
_entity.type
_entity.pdbx_description
1 polymer ?
#
loop_
_entity_poly.entity_id
_entity_poly.type
_entity_poly.pdbx_seq_one_letter_code
_entity_poly.pdbx_strand_id
1 'polypeptide(L)'
;MKHPFLTLATIVALGTNLTAQQQQPYPLPLEEAMHILLTNNNAIKISRNTTEIAKAQKQQLNAAWYPTIAATGGYFHFSNDISAQANMGELAQDALANLESALPGLEQILQQLLPQLEQSLSALGNITLSVPLIQQNVTTLDAAALWPLFTGGKRIFAGKIGKELHTTALHLETLVTNAQMAAMLNAYYTLKLSNDVLTMQTGNLQYISKLLDDARRLKEEGFINKGEFLVVQVACDNAVRELENARHNKKVASRALSAILGIGQEITPCGNWFILDSLPCIHSIQQEILCNNAQLKILHSQDNILHNRENIARSNYLPDIALFARGNIYSHNVPKNLLPRSTVGAAMQWTLFDGLAREKEIKKTRLEQEQVDYTISQTESDLTTAATALHSALEDAACNIQTLERTMDLARELLRERERGFAEGFCTSTEVIEARTALTKANTALNLAHWQYCTTLANLLALGSNTEKFIELHNEYRQ
;
A
#
# COMPACT_ATOMS: atom_id res chain seq x y z
N MET A 1 54.18 5.35 -34.53
CA MET A 1 55.08 4.15 -34.68
C MET A 1 54.79 3.21 -33.52
N LYS A 2 54.64 1.96 -33.93
CA LYS A 2 54.61 0.71 -33.17
C LYS A 2 53.29 0.18 -32.66
N HIS A 3 52.90 -0.80 -33.34
CA HIS A 3 51.81 -1.77 -33.36
C HIS A 3 51.81 -2.80 -32.22
N PRO A 4 50.91 -3.71 -32.26
CA PRO A 4 50.02 -4.23 -31.25
C PRO A 4 50.46 -5.60 -30.76
N PHE A 5 49.87 -6.07 -29.67
CA PHE A 5 49.89 -7.51 -29.34
C PHE A 5 48.48 -8.04 -29.23
N LEU A 6 48.17 -8.85 -30.25
CA LEU A 6 47.07 -9.79 -30.29
C LEU A 6 47.34 -10.90 -29.28
N THR A 7 46.51 -11.04 -28.24
CA THR A 7 46.43 -12.26 -27.46
C THR A 7 45.13 -12.98 -27.71
N LEU A 8 45.26 -14.06 -28.41
CA LEU A 8 44.25 -15.07 -28.71
C LEU A 8 43.87 -15.76 -27.39
N ALA A 9 42.69 -15.46 -26.83
CA ALA A 9 42.13 -16.17 -25.68
C ALA A 9 41.31 -17.35 -26.24
N THR A 10 41.81 -18.53 -26.04
CA THR A 10 41.15 -19.81 -26.27
C THR A 10 39.98 -19.94 -25.33
N ILE A 11 38.75 -19.84 -25.86
CA ILE A 11 37.52 -20.15 -25.14
C ILE A 11 37.45 -21.69 -25.06
N VAL A 12 37.79 -22.19 -23.88
CA VAL A 12 37.47 -23.57 -23.50
C VAL A 12 35.99 -23.60 -23.20
N ALA A 13 35.18 -24.11 -24.09
CA ALA A 13 33.78 -24.44 -23.87
C ALA A 13 33.71 -25.61 -22.87
N LEU A 14 33.64 -25.30 -21.59
CA LEU A 14 33.15 -26.22 -20.56
C LEU A 14 31.64 -26.37 -20.79
N GLY A 15 31.29 -27.43 -21.53
CA GLY A 15 29.91 -27.94 -21.58
C GLY A 15 29.47 -28.32 -20.17
N THR A 16 28.85 -27.40 -19.45
CA THR A 16 28.07 -27.75 -18.26
C THR A 16 26.83 -28.50 -18.76
N ASN A 17 26.87 -29.83 -18.66
CA ASN A 17 25.67 -30.64 -18.66
C ASN A 17 24.80 -30.14 -17.53
N LEU A 18 23.89 -29.22 -17.81
CA LEU A 18 22.71 -28.93 -17.01
C LEU A 18 21.80 -30.18 -17.15
N THR A 19 22.15 -31.24 -16.44
CA THR A 19 21.14 -32.20 -16.01
C THR A 19 20.15 -31.38 -15.21
N ALA A 20 18.95 -31.21 -15.76
CA ALA A 20 17.78 -30.77 -15.00
C ALA A 20 17.59 -31.79 -13.87
N GLN A 21 18.23 -31.58 -12.75
CA GLN A 21 17.87 -32.23 -11.50
C GLN A 21 16.39 -31.94 -11.32
N GLN A 22 15.56 -32.97 -11.48
CA GLN A 22 14.19 -32.93 -10.96
C GLN A 22 14.33 -32.62 -9.45
N GLN A 23 14.24 -31.34 -9.12
CA GLN A 23 14.20 -30.91 -7.74
C GLN A 23 13.01 -31.62 -7.12
N GLN A 24 13.28 -32.50 -6.16
CA GLN A 24 12.21 -33.11 -5.38
C GLN A 24 11.39 -31.96 -4.77
N PRO A 25 10.05 -32.06 -4.84
CA PRO A 25 9.20 -31.01 -4.31
C PRO A 25 9.51 -30.80 -2.82
N TYR A 26 9.73 -29.53 -2.46
CA TYR A 26 10.12 -29.15 -1.10
C TYR A 26 8.94 -29.35 -0.15
N PRO A 27 9.06 -30.21 0.89
CA PRO A 27 8.02 -30.36 1.89
C PRO A 27 7.94 -29.10 2.75
N LEU A 28 6.81 -28.38 2.69
CA LEU A 28 6.65 -27.11 3.35
C LEU A 28 5.64 -27.21 4.51
N PRO A 29 6.10 -27.13 5.79
CA PRO A 29 5.21 -26.96 6.93
C PRO A 29 4.52 -25.60 6.90
N LEU A 30 3.33 -25.50 7.53
CA LEU A 30 2.54 -24.28 7.55
C LEU A 30 3.25 -23.11 8.23
N GLU A 31 3.97 -23.37 9.34
CA GLU A 31 4.75 -22.37 10.07
C GLU A 31 5.87 -21.78 9.22
N GLU A 32 6.57 -22.62 8.48
CA GLU A 32 7.65 -22.19 7.60
C GLU A 32 7.10 -21.39 6.42
N ALA A 33 5.94 -21.79 5.87
CA ALA A 33 5.24 -21.03 4.84
C ALA A 33 4.91 -19.61 5.33
N MET A 34 4.43 -19.47 6.57
CA MET A 34 4.17 -18.17 7.19
C MET A 34 5.44 -17.34 7.34
N HIS A 35 6.52 -17.93 7.84
CA HIS A 35 7.79 -17.22 7.98
C HIS A 35 8.34 -16.72 6.65
N ILE A 36 8.28 -17.55 5.60
CA ILE A 36 8.67 -17.19 4.23
C ILE A 36 7.80 -16.04 3.71
N LEU A 37 6.48 -16.11 3.91
CA LEU A 37 5.56 -15.05 3.53
C LEU A 37 5.96 -13.71 4.13
N LEU A 38 6.15 -13.66 5.45
CA LEU A 38 6.45 -12.42 6.19
C LEU A 38 7.80 -11.80 5.78
N THR A 39 8.74 -12.61 5.29
CA THR A 39 10.07 -12.16 4.88
C THR A 39 10.16 -11.83 3.39
N ASN A 40 9.48 -12.58 2.53
CA ASN A 40 9.69 -12.51 1.08
C ASN A 40 8.57 -11.78 0.34
N ASN A 41 7.32 -11.78 0.85
CA ASN A 41 6.19 -11.25 0.11
C ASN A 41 6.34 -9.74 -0.19
N ASN A 42 6.23 -9.39 -1.45
CA ASN A 42 6.42 -8.00 -1.90
C ASN A 42 5.30 -7.06 -1.43
N ALA A 43 4.06 -7.52 -1.29
CA ALA A 43 2.96 -6.68 -0.81
C ALA A 43 3.21 -6.26 0.66
N ILE A 44 3.72 -7.17 1.50
CA ILE A 44 4.10 -6.87 2.88
C ILE A 44 5.30 -5.91 2.91
N LYS A 45 6.32 -6.10 2.05
CA LYS A 45 7.46 -5.17 1.95
C LYS A 45 7.02 -3.77 1.51
N ILE A 46 6.11 -3.68 0.54
CA ILE A 46 5.54 -2.41 0.09
C ILE A 46 4.79 -1.71 1.23
N SER A 47 3.96 -2.43 2.00
CA SER A 47 3.22 -1.84 3.12
C SER A 47 4.15 -1.34 4.23
N ARG A 48 5.21 -2.08 4.56
CA ARG A 48 6.27 -1.62 5.50
C ARG A 48 6.97 -0.36 5.01
N ASN A 49 7.32 -0.29 3.73
CA ASN A 49 7.88 0.93 3.15
C ASN A 49 6.89 2.09 3.21
N THR A 50 5.58 1.85 3.01
CA THR A 50 4.55 2.88 3.16
C THR A 50 4.50 3.41 4.60
N THR A 51 4.67 2.57 5.60
CA THR A 51 4.77 2.96 7.02
C THR A 51 6.00 3.84 7.27
N GLU A 52 7.18 3.49 6.73
CA GLU A 52 8.37 4.33 6.86
C GLU A 52 8.24 5.67 6.09
N ILE A 53 7.58 5.68 4.94
CA ILE A 53 7.25 6.93 4.21
C ILE A 53 6.33 7.82 5.08
N ALA A 54 5.28 7.27 5.66
CA ALA A 54 4.38 8.03 6.54
C ALA A 54 5.09 8.57 7.78
N LYS A 55 6.04 7.83 8.34
CA LYS A 55 6.92 8.28 9.42
C LYS A 55 7.82 9.44 9.00
N ALA A 56 8.41 9.37 7.80
CA ALA A 56 9.19 10.48 7.25
C ALA A 56 8.31 11.72 6.99
N GLN A 57 7.09 11.55 6.48
CA GLN A 57 6.11 12.65 6.30
C GLN A 57 5.74 13.31 7.64
N LYS A 58 5.53 12.52 8.71
CA LYS A 58 5.33 13.05 10.06
C LYS A 58 6.52 13.91 10.51
N GLN A 59 7.75 13.45 10.27
CA GLN A 59 8.96 14.21 10.59
C GLN A 59 9.05 15.50 9.76
N GLN A 60 8.70 15.44 8.48
CA GLN A 60 8.64 16.60 7.59
C GLN A 60 7.64 17.65 8.06
N LEU A 61 6.43 17.24 8.51
CA LEU A 61 5.44 18.15 9.09
C LEU A 61 5.96 18.80 10.38
N ASN A 62 6.70 18.07 11.18
CA ASN A 62 7.33 18.60 12.39
C ASN A 62 8.49 19.57 12.08
N ALA A 63 9.10 19.49 10.89
CA ALA A 63 10.14 20.43 10.46
C ALA A 63 9.61 21.88 10.35
N ALA A 64 8.29 22.10 10.23
CA ALA A 64 7.67 23.42 10.27
C ALA A 64 7.90 24.20 11.60
N TRP A 65 8.44 23.56 12.63
CA TRP A 65 8.80 24.22 13.90
C TRP A 65 10.17 24.91 13.82
N TYR A 66 11.00 24.59 12.84
CA TYR A 66 12.34 25.14 12.68
C TYR A 66 12.35 26.30 11.67
N PRO A 67 13.32 27.22 11.79
CA PRO A 67 13.48 28.26 10.78
C PRO A 67 13.92 27.67 9.44
N THR A 68 13.40 28.24 8.35
CA THR A 68 13.90 27.98 7.00
C THR A 68 14.97 28.99 6.65
N ILE A 69 16.13 28.52 6.16
CA ILE A 69 17.23 29.36 5.70
C ILE A 69 17.40 29.09 4.22
N ALA A 70 17.36 30.15 3.43
CA ALA A 70 17.53 30.11 1.97
C ALA A 70 18.59 31.11 1.52
N ALA A 71 19.41 30.74 0.57
CA ALA A 71 20.28 31.63 -0.15
C ALA A 71 19.71 31.86 -1.55
N THR A 72 19.58 33.13 -1.97
CA THR A 72 19.05 33.49 -3.27
C THR A 72 20.09 34.35 -3.97
N GLY A 73 20.52 33.95 -5.16
CA GLY A 73 21.43 34.72 -6.00
C GLY A 73 20.76 35.03 -7.35
N GLY A 74 21.05 36.22 -7.89
CA GLY A 74 20.56 36.61 -9.19
C GLY A 74 21.56 37.50 -9.91
N TYR A 75 21.59 37.38 -11.24
CA TYR A 75 22.21 38.31 -12.15
C TYR A 75 21.11 38.93 -13.00
N PHE A 76 21.06 40.28 -13.02
CA PHE A 76 20.08 41.03 -13.79
C PHE A 76 20.82 41.95 -14.75
N HIS A 77 20.43 41.93 -16.00
CA HIS A 77 20.89 42.86 -17.00
C HIS A 77 19.71 43.78 -17.39
N PHE A 78 19.85 45.05 -17.10
CA PHE A 78 18.88 46.07 -17.47
C PHE A 78 19.31 46.73 -18.80
N SER A 79 18.38 47.05 -19.66
CA SER A 79 18.67 47.73 -20.96
C SER A 79 19.32 49.11 -20.78
N ASN A 80 19.01 49.79 -19.66
CA ASN A 80 19.57 51.09 -19.31
C ASN A 80 19.85 51.15 -17.80
N ASP A 81 20.76 52.06 -17.40
CA ASP A 81 20.95 52.41 -15.99
C ASP A 81 19.67 53.06 -15.43
N ILE A 82 19.26 52.66 -14.23
CA ILE A 82 18.19 53.33 -13.51
C ILE A 82 18.84 54.51 -12.76
N SER A 83 18.58 55.74 -13.19
CA SER A 83 19.14 56.95 -12.59
C SER A 83 18.03 57.82 -12.00
N ALA A 84 18.30 58.44 -10.87
CA ALA A 84 17.52 59.54 -10.38
C ALA A 84 18.06 60.81 -11.02
N GLN A 85 17.19 61.56 -11.69
CA GLN A 85 17.52 62.83 -12.27
C GLN A 85 17.02 63.96 -11.35
N ALA A 86 17.91 64.79 -10.87
CA ALA A 86 17.58 66.01 -10.14
C ALA A 86 17.93 67.23 -11.00
N ASN A 87 16.95 68.01 -11.29
CA ASN A 87 17.17 69.26 -11.98
C ASN A 87 17.63 70.35 -10.97
N MET A 88 18.87 70.74 -11.04
CA MET A 88 19.43 71.72 -10.09
C MET A 88 18.74 73.09 -10.14
N GLY A 89 18.13 73.43 -11.27
CA GLY A 89 17.33 74.66 -11.39
C GLY A 89 16.02 74.60 -10.59
N GLU A 90 15.30 73.44 -10.59
CA GLU A 90 14.08 73.28 -9.80
C GLU A 90 14.41 73.22 -8.29
N LEU A 91 15.48 72.54 -7.89
CA LEU A 91 15.93 72.48 -6.49
C LEU A 91 16.34 73.85 -5.97
N ALA A 92 16.96 74.67 -6.82
CA ALA A 92 17.36 76.05 -6.47
C ALA A 92 16.17 77.02 -6.42
N GLN A 93 15.15 76.83 -7.25
CA GLN A 93 13.90 77.61 -7.20
C GLN A 93 13.07 77.21 -5.95
N ASP A 94 12.96 75.94 -5.59
CA ASP A 94 12.30 75.48 -4.39
C ASP A 94 13.03 76.00 -3.12
N ALA A 95 14.39 76.03 -3.13
CA ALA A 95 15.16 76.55 -2.02
C ALA A 95 14.99 78.08 -1.90
N LEU A 96 14.84 78.83 -3.01
CA LEU A 96 14.56 80.28 -3.02
C LEU A 96 13.15 80.60 -2.50
N ALA A 97 12.13 79.81 -2.92
CA ALA A 97 10.74 79.96 -2.47
C ALA A 97 10.61 79.65 -0.96
N ASN A 98 11.35 78.67 -0.48
CA ASN A 98 11.42 78.35 0.96
C ASN A 98 12.17 79.43 1.75
N LEU A 99 13.19 80.08 1.19
CA LEU A 99 13.90 81.21 1.80
C LEU A 99 13.05 82.47 1.88
N GLU A 100 12.27 82.75 0.84
CA GLU A 100 11.30 83.84 0.79
C GLU A 100 10.19 83.69 1.82
N SER A 101 9.71 82.49 2.01
CA SER A 101 8.67 82.12 3.06
C SER A 101 9.22 82.13 4.48
N ALA A 102 10.50 81.79 4.70
CA ALA A 102 11.13 81.65 6.00
C ALA A 102 11.63 82.99 6.63
N LEU A 103 11.79 84.08 5.83
CA LEU A 103 12.36 85.33 6.31
C LEU A 103 11.46 86.55 5.95
N PRO A 104 10.27 86.66 6.57
CA PRO A 104 9.42 87.80 6.39
C PRO A 104 10.07 89.03 7.03
N GLY A 105 10.40 90.06 6.18
CA GLY A 105 11.06 91.33 6.58
C GLY A 105 12.31 91.68 5.74
N LEU A 106 12.79 90.78 4.87
CA LEU A 106 13.89 91.05 3.94
C LEU A 106 13.42 91.23 2.49
N GLU A 107 12.13 91.49 2.26
CA GLU A 107 11.48 91.56 0.95
C GLU A 107 12.14 92.63 0.05
N GLN A 108 12.56 93.80 0.58
CA GLN A 108 13.20 94.84 -0.22
C GLN A 108 14.64 94.49 -0.64
N ILE A 109 15.36 93.76 0.15
CA ILE A 109 16.72 93.32 -0.19
C ILE A 109 16.66 92.09 -1.15
N LEU A 110 15.74 91.26 -0.99
CA LEU A 110 15.47 90.11 -1.86
C LEU A 110 15.02 90.60 -3.26
N GLN A 111 14.13 91.58 -3.37
CA GLN A 111 13.66 92.11 -4.63
C GLN A 111 14.82 92.81 -5.48
N GLN A 112 15.84 93.27 -4.84
CA GLN A 112 17.01 93.82 -5.56
C GLN A 112 18.01 92.73 -6.00
N LEU A 113 18.08 91.64 -5.26
CA LEU A 113 19.00 90.50 -5.51
C LEU A 113 18.39 89.43 -6.40
N LEU A 114 17.06 89.26 -6.34
CA LEU A 114 16.31 88.21 -7.08
C LEU A 114 16.64 88.19 -8.59
N PRO A 115 16.65 89.33 -9.33
CA PRO A 115 16.96 89.28 -10.76
C PRO A 115 18.39 88.83 -11.09
N GLN A 116 19.35 89.12 -10.20
CA GLN A 116 20.75 88.68 -10.38
C GLN A 116 20.93 87.21 -9.98
N LEU A 117 20.18 86.77 -8.97
CA LEU A 117 20.12 85.37 -8.56
C LEU A 117 19.39 84.53 -9.60
N GLU A 118 18.26 84.97 -10.11
CA GLU A 118 17.51 84.28 -11.16
C GLU A 118 18.35 84.17 -12.46
N GLN A 119 19.15 85.16 -12.81
CA GLN A 119 20.03 85.05 -13.94
C GLN A 119 21.20 84.06 -13.71
N SER A 120 21.69 83.98 -12.49
CA SER A 120 22.70 82.97 -12.08
C SER A 120 22.10 81.55 -11.97
N LEU A 121 20.87 81.46 -11.51
CA LEU A 121 20.12 80.23 -11.38
C LEU A 121 19.63 79.69 -12.71
N SER A 122 19.31 80.55 -13.66
CA SER A 122 18.96 80.12 -15.02
C SER A 122 20.15 79.48 -15.74
N ALA A 123 21.38 79.91 -15.40
CA ALA A 123 22.59 79.23 -15.88
C ALA A 123 22.80 77.85 -15.27
N LEU A 124 22.25 77.60 -14.03
CA LEU A 124 22.24 76.28 -13.38
C LEU A 124 21.07 75.38 -13.82
N GLY A 125 20.01 75.99 -14.42
CA GLY A 125 18.81 75.30 -14.87
C GLY A 125 19.04 74.23 -15.95
N ASN A 126 20.17 74.26 -16.61
CA ASN A 126 20.55 73.27 -17.62
C ASN A 126 21.47 72.20 -17.07
N ILE A 127 21.74 72.20 -15.76
CA ILE A 127 22.56 71.19 -15.12
C ILE A 127 21.62 70.11 -14.54
N THR A 128 21.46 69.01 -15.26
CA THR A 128 20.77 67.84 -14.80
C THR A 128 21.79 66.92 -14.14
N LEU A 129 21.69 66.75 -12.82
CA LEU A 129 22.50 65.77 -12.10
C LEU A 129 21.80 64.41 -12.20
N SER A 130 22.35 63.54 -13.01
CA SER A 130 21.88 62.17 -13.06
C SER A 130 22.78 61.31 -12.17
N VAL A 131 22.23 60.78 -11.09
CA VAL A 131 22.90 59.83 -10.21
C VAL A 131 22.44 58.44 -10.55
N PRO A 132 23.29 57.56 -11.10
CA PRO A 132 22.87 56.19 -11.36
C PRO A 132 22.60 55.50 -10.02
N LEU A 133 21.35 55.06 -9.83
CA LEU A 133 20.92 54.31 -8.65
C LEU A 133 21.19 52.83 -8.83
N ILE A 134 21.01 52.29 -10.01
CA ILE A 134 21.25 50.89 -10.34
C ILE A 134 21.89 50.86 -11.73
N GLN A 135 23.04 50.20 -11.85
CA GLN A 135 23.74 50.03 -13.13
C GLN A 135 23.14 48.86 -13.92
N GLN A 136 23.43 48.79 -15.23
CA GLN A 136 22.87 47.77 -16.13
C GLN A 136 23.08 46.33 -15.67
N ASN A 137 24.23 46.01 -15.09
CA ASN A 137 24.60 44.65 -14.68
C ASN A 137 24.62 44.59 -13.17
N VAL A 138 23.59 43.95 -12.59
CA VAL A 138 23.46 43.77 -11.13
C VAL A 138 23.60 42.33 -10.78
N THR A 139 24.49 42.05 -9.85
CA THR A 139 24.59 40.72 -9.24
C THR A 139 24.31 40.83 -7.74
N THR A 140 23.42 39.96 -7.24
CA THR A 140 23.12 39.90 -5.80
C THR A 140 23.19 38.47 -5.30
N LEU A 141 23.65 38.30 -4.08
CA LEU A 141 23.58 37.05 -3.30
C LEU A 141 23.10 37.43 -1.91
N ASP A 142 21.92 36.97 -1.58
CA ASP A 142 21.24 37.21 -0.29
C ASP A 142 21.05 35.91 0.47
N ALA A 143 21.17 35.93 1.80
CA ALA A 143 20.68 34.89 2.68
C ALA A 143 19.44 35.41 3.41
N ALA A 144 18.40 34.59 3.49
CA ALA A 144 17.18 34.89 4.22
C ALA A 144 16.83 33.74 5.17
N ALA A 145 16.44 34.09 6.38
CA ALA A 145 15.87 33.15 7.36
C ALA A 145 14.45 33.60 7.68
N LEU A 146 13.54 32.61 7.70
CA LEU A 146 12.14 32.82 8.09
C LEU A 146 11.79 31.80 9.18
N TRP A 147 11.31 32.29 10.32
CA TRP A 147 10.88 31.46 11.43
C TRP A 147 9.45 31.79 11.85
N PRO A 148 8.47 30.94 11.53
CA PRO A 148 7.11 31.14 11.99
C PRO A 148 7.05 30.96 13.51
N LEU A 149 6.68 32.02 14.26
CA LEU A 149 6.52 31.94 15.71
C LEU A 149 5.12 31.49 16.10
N PHE A 150 4.11 32.09 15.48
CA PHE A 150 2.71 31.80 15.74
C PHE A 150 1.95 31.65 14.42
N THR A 151 1.17 30.59 14.27
CA THR A 151 0.39 30.26 13.07
C THR A 151 -1.03 29.86 13.45
N GLY A 152 -1.62 30.50 14.47
CA GLY A 152 -2.98 30.16 14.91
C GLY A 152 -3.15 28.70 15.40
N GLY A 153 -2.07 27.97 15.65
CA GLY A 153 -2.13 26.54 16.00
C GLY A 153 -2.01 25.57 14.81
N LYS A 154 -1.94 26.05 13.56
CA LYS A 154 -1.85 25.20 12.34
C LYS A 154 -0.76 24.15 12.43
N ARG A 155 0.44 24.51 12.96
CA ARG A 155 1.58 23.56 13.09
C ARG A 155 1.29 22.44 14.11
N ILE A 156 0.56 22.74 15.18
CA ILE A 156 0.15 21.75 16.19
C ILE A 156 -0.77 20.72 15.54
N PHE A 157 -1.81 21.19 14.85
CA PHE A 157 -2.78 20.31 14.18
C PHE A 157 -2.16 19.56 12.99
N ALA A 158 -1.26 20.18 12.22
CA ALA A 158 -0.50 19.50 11.17
C ALA A 158 0.38 18.37 11.75
N GLY A 159 1.03 18.60 12.90
CA GLY A 159 1.78 17.54 13.59
C GLY A 159 0.88 16.39 14.08
N LYS A 160 -0.36 16.69 14.55
CA LYS A 160 -1.36 15.66 14.88
C LYS A 160 -1.80 14.88 13.64
N ILE A 161 -2.07 15.56 12.52
CA ILE A 161 -2.38 14.90 11.25
C ILE A 161 -1.23 13.98 10.83
N GLY A 162 0.03 14.42 10.93
CA GLY A 162 1.19 13.59 10.63
C GLY A 162 1.29 12.36 11.52
N LYS A 163 0.87 12.46 12.79
CA LYS A 163 0.80 11.31 13.71
C LYS A 163 -0.29 10.32 13.25
N GLU A 164 -1.49 10.82 12.93
CA GLU A 164 -2.60 9.97 12.48
C GLU A 164 -2.30 9.31 11.13
N LEU A 165 -1.65 10.00 10.18
CA LEU A 165 -1.20 9.41 8.91
C LEU A 165 -0.23 8.24 9.13
N HIS A 166 0.69 8.37 10.08
CA HIS A 166 1.60 7.27 10.44
C HIS A 166 0.84 6.11 11.11
N THR A 167 -0.14 6.41 11.99
CA THR A 167 -1.00 5.40 12.62
C THR A 167 -1.86 4.67 11.57
N THR A 168 -2.43 5.40 10.62
CA THR A 168 -3.16 4.83 9.47
C THR A 168 -2.29 3.88 8.66
N ALA A 169 -1.02 4.25 8.39
CA ALA A 169 -0.08 3.41 7.67
C ALA A 169 0.25 2.11 8.43
N LEU A 170 0.37 2.15 9.76
CA LEU A 170 0.54 0.95 10.61
C LEU A 170 -0.69 0.02 10.53
N HIS A 171 -1.90 0.57 10.57
CA HIS A 171 -3.11 -0.23 10.43
C HIS A 171 -3.26 -0.80 9.01
N LEU A 172 -2.83 -0.06 7.99
CA LEU A 172 -2.78 -0.56 6.61
C LEU A 172 -1.77 -1.71 6.46
N GLU A 173 -0.60 -1.61 7.10
CA GLU A 173 0.38 -2.71 7.14
C GLU A 173 -0.22 -3.95 7.79
N THR A 174 -0.94 -3.80 8.91
CA THR A 174 -1.67 -4.89 9.57
C THR A 174 -2.72 -5.49 8.64
N LEU A 175 -3.53 -4.66 7.97
CA LEU A 175 -4.55 -5.10 7.02
C LEU A 175 -3.95 -5.92 5.87
N VAL A 176 -2.91 -5.39 5.23
CA VAL A 176 -2.22 -6.07 4.12
C VAL A 176 -1.58 -7.37 4.58
N THR A 177 -0.93 -7.38 5.74
CA THR A 177 -0.30 -8.58 6.29
C THR A 177 -1.33 -9.68 6.54
N ASN A 178 -2.46 -9.38 7.20
CA ASN A 178 -3.53 -10.35 7.44
C ASN A 178 -4.18 -10.84 6.13
N ALA A 179 -4.38 -9.97 5.15
CA ALA A 179 -4.90 -10.35 3.84
C ALA A 179 -3.94 -11.31 3.10
N GLN A 180 -2.63 -11.04 3.14
CA GLN A 180 -1.63 -11.92 2.52
C GLN A 180 -1.51 -13.26 3.27
N MET A 181 -1.64 -13.27 4.60
CA MET A 181 -1.70 -14.50 5.40
C MET A 181 -2.91 -15.35 5.02
N ALA A 182 -4.10 -14.75 4.93
CA ALA A 182 -5.31 -15.45 4.50
C ALA A 182 -5.19 -15.99 3.07
N ALA A 183 -4.64 -15.20 2.14
CA ALA A 183 -4.39 -15.65 0.77
C ALA A 183 -3.41 -16.83 0.73
N MET A 184 -2.36 -16.81 1.54
CA MET A 184 -1.40 -17.90 1.66
C MET A 184 -2.05 -19.15 2.24
N LEU A 185 -2.86 -19.04 3.32
CA LEU A 185 -3.59 -20.16 3.91
C LEU A 185 -4.55 -20.79 2.90
N ASN A 186 -5.32 -19.98 2.18
CA ASN A 186 -6.22 -20.45 1.13
C ASN A 186 -5.46 -21.19 0.02
N ALA A 187 -4.32 -20.67 -0.43
CA ALA A 187 -3.48 -21.32 -1.45
C ALA A 187 -2.82 -22.60 -0.92
N TYR A 188 -2.39 -22.62 0.34
CA TYR A 188 -1.78 -23.79 1.00
C TYR A 188 -2.77 -24.96 1.08
N TYR A 189 -3.99 -24.68 1.56
CA TYR A 189 -5.03 -25.72 1.66
C TYR A 189 -5.59 -26.12 0.30
N THR A 190 -5.58 -25.23 -0.70
CA THR A 190 -5.91 -25.59 -2.09
C THR A 190 -4.85 -26.53 -2.68
N LEU A 191 -3.58 -26.30 -2.40
CA LEU A 191 -2.51 -27.22 -2.80
C LEU A 191 -2.63 -28.57 -2.09
N LYS A 192 -2.97 -28.55 -0.78
CA LYS A 192 -3.21 -29.79 -0.03
C LYS A 192 -4.37 -30.58 -0.62
N LEU A 193 -5.51 -29.96 -0.88
CA LEU A 193 -6.64 -30.58 -1.54
C LEU A 193 -6.22 -31.21 -2.88
N SER A 194 -5.50 -30.46 -3.71
CA SER A 194 -5.05 -30.93 -5.03
C SER A 194 -4.08 -32.11 -4.93
N ASN A 195 -3.23 -32.14 -3.88
CA ASN A 195 -2.32 -33.25 -3.61
C ASN A 195 -3.07 -34.50 -3.16
N ASP A 196 -4.06 -34.36 -2.27
CA ASP A 196 -4.87 -35.47 -1.75
C ASP A 196 -5.74 -36.07 -2.87
N VAL A 197 -6.33 -35.21 -3.74
CA VAL A 197 -7.05 -35.64 -4.96
C VAL A 197 -6.12 -36.37 -5.92
N LEU A 198 -4.89 -35.90 -6.15
CA LEU A 198 -3.93 -36.59 -6.99
C LEU A 198 -3.59 -38.00 -6.45
N THR A 199 -3.36 -38.11 -5.15
CA THR A 199 -3.09 -39.40 -4.47
C THR A 199 -4.27 -40.35 -4.63
N MET A 200 -5.49 -39.86 -4.42
CA MET A 200 -6.72 -40.62 -4.58
C MET A 200 -6.91 -41.09 -6.04
N GLN A 201 -6.72 -40.21 -7.04
CA GLN A 201 -6.87 -40.57 -8.46
C GLN A 201 -5.77 -41.55 -8.91
N THR A 202 -4.57 -41.45 -8.37
CA THR A 202 -3.49 -42.44 -8.60
C THR A 202 -3.92 -43.83 -8.11
N GLY A 203 -4.43 -43.93 -6.88
CA GLY A 203 -4.95 -45.19 -6.35
C GLY A 203 -6.18 -45.69 -7.11
N ASN A 204 -7.05 -44.80 -7.58
CA ASN A 204 -8.19 -45.14 -8.41
C ASN A 204 -7.77 -45.76 -9.74
N LEU A 205 -6.83 -45.17 -10.46
CA LEU A 205 -6.32 -45.70 -11.72
C LEU A 205 -5.66 -47.07 -11.50
N GLN A 206 -4.84 -47.26 -10.45
CA GLN A 206 -4.22 -48.53 -10.12
C GLN A 206 -5.28 -49.62 -9.89
N TYR A 207 -6.35 -49.29 -9.17
CA TYR A 207 -7.46 -50.23 -8.92
C TYR A 207 -8.21 -50.61 -10.21
N ILE A 208 -8.61 -49.61 -11.02
CA ILE A 208 -9.36 -49.85 -12.28
C ILE A 208 -8.47 -50.58 -13.31
N SER A 209 -7.17 -50.30 -13.36
CA SER A 209 -6.24 -51.03 -14.27
C SER A 209 -6.17 -52.51 -13.88
N LYS A 210 -6.10 -52.84 -12.58
CA LYS A 210 -6.14 -54.23 -12.14
C LYS A 210 -7.46 -54.89 -12.50
N LEU A 211 -8.59 -54.21 -12.29
CA LEU A 211 -9.91 -54.71 -12.69
C LEU A 211 -9.99 -54.96 -14.21
N LEU A 212 -9.36 -54.13 -15.04
CA LEU A 212 -9.29 -54.28 -16.52
C LEU A 212 -8.49 -55.55 -16.87
N ASP A 213 -7.38 -55.83 -16.22
CA ASP A 213 -6.57 -57.03 -16.45
C ASP A 213 -7.32 -58.31 -16.01
N ASP A 214 -8.08 -58.26 -14.89
CA ASP A 214 -8.95 -59.35 -14.48
C ASP A 214 -10.11 -59.58 -15.46
N ALA A 215 -10.76 -58.48 -15.90
CA ALA A 215 -11.82 -58.54 -16.92
C ALA A 215 -11.33 -59.08 -18.26
N ARG A 216 -10.08 -58.79 -18.66
CA ARG A 216 -9.48 -59.34 -19.89
C ARG A 216 -9.36 -60.85 -19.80
N ARG A 217 -8.84 -61.39 -18.68
CA ARG A 217 -8.73 -62.83 -18.41
C ARG A 217 -10.08 -63.54 -18.42
N LEU A 218 -11.05 -62.97 -17.68
CA LEU A 218 -12.40 -63.53 -17.64
C LEU A 218 -13.09 -63.54 -19.01
N LYS A 219 -12.85 -62.54 -19.87
CA LYS A 219 -13.35 -62.53 -21.25
C LYS A 219 -12.70 -63.59 -22.11
N GLU A 220 -11.37 -63.81 -22.01
CA GLU A 220 -10.64 -64.83 -22.74
C GLU A 220 -11.09 -66.23 -22.36
N GLU A 221 -11.45 -66.44 -21.09
CA GLU A 221 -12.02 -67.68 -20.55
C GLU A 221 -13.54 -67.83 -20.80
N GLY A 222 -14.20 -66.78 -21.35
CA GLY A 222 -15.63 -66.83 -21.70
C GLY A 222 -16.61 -66.54 -20.55
N PHE A 223 -16.11 -66.11 -19.37
CA PHE A 223 -16.95 -65.82 -18.19
C PHE A 223 -17.69 -64.47 -18.27
N ILE A 224 -17.15 -63.50 -19.04
CA ILE A 224 -17.80 -62.22 -19.28
C ILE A 224 -17.94 -61.94 -20.77
N ASN A 225 -18.98 -61.14 -21.12
CA ASN A 225 -19.23 -60.76 -22.50
C ASN A 225 -18.37 -59.55 -22.93
N LYS A 226 -18.32 -59.29 -24.26
CA LYS A 226 -17.58 -58.13 -24.83
C LYS A 226 -18.07 -56.79 -24.30
N GLY A 227 -19.37 -56.63 -24.03
CA GLY A 227 -19.97 -55.38 -23.50
C GLY A 227 -19.44 -55.06 -22.11
N GLU A 228 -19.39 -56.03 -21.20
CA GLU A 228 -18.83 -55.84 -19.84
C GLU A 228 -17.35 -55.48 -19.90
N PHE A 229 -16.55 -56.10 -20.73
CA PHE A 229 -15.15 -55.73 -20.90
C PHE A 229 -14.99 -54.27 -21.40
N LEU A 230 -15.82 -53.84 -22.37
CA LEU A 230 -15.78 -52.45 -22.90
C LEU A 230 -16.16 -51.42 -21.82
N VAL A 231 -17.08 -51.73 -20.89
CA VAL A 231 -17.43 -50.87 -19.75
C VAL A 231 -16.19 -50.65 -18.86
N VAL A 232 -15.44 -51.71 -18.53
CA VAL A 232 -14.24 -51.60 -17.71
C VAL A 232 -13.15 -50.79 -18.44
N GLN A 233 -13.01 -50.97 -19.77
CA GLN A 233 -12.06 -50.22 -20.61
C GLN A 233 -12.39 -48.71 -20.59
N VAL A 234 -13.65 -48.35 -20.78
CA VAL A 234 -14.09 -46.93 -20.69
C VAL A 234 -13.85 -46.36 -19.28
N ALA A 235 -14.07 -47.15 -18.23
CA ALA A 235 -13.77 -46.70 -16.87
C ALA A 235 -12.27 -46.46 -16.67
N CYS A 236 -11.40 -47.29 -17.26
CA CYS A 236 -9.95 -47.10 -17.22
C CYS A 236 -9.53 -45.80 -17.94
N ASP A 237 -10.02 -45.58 -19.15
CA ASP A 237 -9.73 -44.35 -19.93
C ASP A 237 -10.20 -43.10 -19.18
N ASN A 238 -11.36 -43.16 -18.52
CA ASN A 238 -11.84 -42.06 -17.66
C ASN A 238 -10.91 -41.85 -16.44
N ALA A 239 -10.43 -42.93 -15.80
CA ALA A 239 -9.50 -42.79 -14.66
C ALA A 239 -8.15 -42.17 -15.08
N VAL A 240 -7.63 -42.50 -16.27
CA VAL A 240 -6.43 -41.84 -16.85
C VAL A 240 -6.68 -40.35 -17.01
N ARG A 241 -7.79 -39.96 -17.61
CA ARG A 241 -8.13 -38.55 -17.81
C ARG A 241 -8.23 -37.80 -16.47
N GLU A 242 -8.91 -38.35 -15.48
CA GLU A 242 -9.04 -37.71 -14.17
C GLU A 242 -7.70 -37.59 -13.43
N LEU A 243 -6.80 -38.56 -13.58
CA LEU A 243 -5.43 -38.47 -13.05
C LEU A 243 -4.65 -37.32 -13.69
N GLU A 244 -4.71 -37.16 -15.02
CA GLU A 244 -4.03 -36.06 -15.70
C GLU A 244 -4.60 -34.69 -15.28
N ASN A 245 -5.92 -34.57 -15.13
CA ASN A 245 -6.58 -33.38 -14.60
C ASN A 245 -6.07 -33.05 -13.18
N ALA A 246 -5.97 -34.05 -12.31
CA ALA A 246 -5.45 -33.89 -10.95
C ALA A 246 -3.99 -33.41 -10.93
N ARG A 247 -3.14 -33.97 -11.82
CA ARG A 247 -1.74 -33.52 -11.98
C ARG A 247 -1.65 -32.06 -12.39
N HIS A 248 -2.45 -31.63 -13.35
CA HIS A 248 -2.50 -30.25 -13.79
C HIS A 248 -2.96 -29.32 -12.68
N ASN A 249 -4.01 -29.66 -11.97
CA ASN A 249 -4.53 -28.89 -10.85
C ASN A 249 -3.50 -28.71 -9.74
N LYS A 250 -2.79 -29.79 -9.34
CA LYS A 250 -1.70 -29.72 -8.37
C LYS A 250 -0.61 -28.77 -8.82
N LYS A 251 -0.21 -28.84 -10.10
CA LYS A 251 0.84 -27.97 -10.65
C LYS A 251 0.43 -26.50 -10.62
N VAL A 252 -0.84 -26.19 -10.94
CA VAL A 252 -1.37 -24.81 -10.86
C VAL A 252 -1.40 -24.33 -9.43
N ALA A 253 -1.92 -25.13 -8.48
CA ALA A 253 -1.99 -24.78 -7.07
C ALA A 253 -0.60 -24.57 -6.46
N SER A 254 0.39 -25.43 -6.80
CA SER A 254 1.78 -25.25 -6.36
C SER A 254 2.39 -23.95 -6.85
N ARG A 255 2.15 -23.56 -8.10
CA ARG A 255 2.62 -22.29 -8.65
C ARG A 255 1.94 -21.08 -7.98
N ALA A 256 0.65 -21.18 -7.70
CA ALA A 256 -0.08 -20.11 -7.01
C ALA A 256 0.49 -19.84 -5.61
N LEU A 257 0.74 -20.90 -4.83
CA LEU A 257 1.36 -20.77 -3.51
C LEU A 257 2.79 -20.24 -3.62
N SER A 258 3.60 -20.77 -4.55
CA SER A 258 4.97 -20.29 -4.79
C SER A 258 5.04 -18.81 -5.14
N ALA A 259 4.08 -18.32 -5.94
CA ALA A 259 3.98 -16.90 -6.30
C ALA A 259 3.67 -16.01 -5.08
N ILE A 260 2.74 -16.44 -4.19
CA ILE A 260 2.40 -15.71 -2.97
C ILE A 260 3.60 -15.67 -2.01
N LEU A 261 4.35 -16.78 -1.90
CA LEU A 261 5.54 -16.89 -1.05
C LEU A 261 6.78 -16.22 -1.65
N GLY A 262 6.77 -15.87 -2.94
CA GLY A 262 7.91 -15.29 -3.64
C GLY A 262 9.08 -16.27 -3.81
N ILE A 263 8.80 -17.59 -3.93
CA ILE A 263 9.79 -18.65 -4.14
C ILE A 263 9.59 -19.32 -5.49
N GLY A 264 10.71 -19.77 -6.12
CA GLY A 264 10.67 -20.37 -7.46
C GLY A 264 10.64 -21.90 -7.46
N GLN A 265 10.44 -22.56 -6.32
CA GLN A 265 10.49 -24.02 -6.18
C GLN A 265 9.10 -24.64 -6.20
N GLU A 266 9.00 -25.91 -6.63
CA GLU A 266 7.78 -26.70 -6.50
C GLU A 266 7.63 -27.18 -5.04
N ILE A 267 6.43 -26.98 -4.47
CA ILE A 267 6.16 -27.16 -3.05
C ILE A 267 5.18 -28.34 -2.88
N THR A 268 5.34 -29.09 -1.79
CA THR A 268 4.36 -30.05 -1.31
C THR A 268 3.96 -29.68 0.12
N PRO A 269 2.66 -29.53 0.43
CA PRO A 269 2.20 -29.19 1.78
C PRO A 269 2.36 -30.41 2.71
N CYS A 270 2.79 -30.14 3.95
CA CYS A 270 2.99 -31.18 4.99
C CYS A 270 1.98 -31.12 6.15
N GLY A 271 0.92 -30.29 6.04
CA GLY A 271 -0.09 -30.15 7.06
C GLY A 271 -1.18 -31.23 7.01
N ASN A 272 -1.80 -31.52 8.14
CA ASN A 272 -3.01 -32.33 8.22
C ASN A 272 -4.26 -31.45 8.16
N TRP A 273 -5.41 -32.05 7.84
CA TRP A 273 -6.70 -31.42 8.07
C TRP A 273 -6.96 -31.34 9.58
N PHE A 274 -7.64 -30.31 10.03
CA PHE A 274 -8.03 -30.17 11.42
C PHE A 274 -9.42 -29.53 11.52
N ILE A 275 -10.10 -29.80 12.62
CA ILE A 275 -11.41 -29.23 12.96
C ILE A 275 -11.34 -28.87 14.43
N LEU A 276 -11.91 -27.74 14.81
CA LEU A 276 -12.02 -27.31 16.20
C LEU A 276 -13.12 -28.12 16.91
N ASP A 277 -12.89 -28.51 18.15
CA ASP A 277 -13.88 -29.24 18.95
C ASP A 277 -15.15 -28.42 19.23
N SER A 278 -14.99 -27.10 19.34
CA SER A 278 -16.10 -26.15 19.52
C SER A 278 -15.79 -24.81 18.90
N LEU A 279 -16.78 -24.22 18.26
CA LEU A 279 -16.68 -22.86 17.73
C LEU A 279 -17.06 -21.86 18.83
N PRO A 280 -16.33 -20.71 18.94
CA PRO A 280 -16.73 -19.63 19.82
C PRO A 280 -18.11 -19.07 19.43
N CYS A 281 -18.85 -18.52 20.41
CA CYS A 281 -20.14 -17.91 20.14
C CYS A 281 -19.99 -16.75 19.14
N ILE A 282 -20.90 -16.67 18.17
CA ILE A 282 -20.89 -15.63 17.11
C ILE A 282 -20.82 -14.22 17.69
N HIS A 283 -21.51 -13.94 18.78
CA HIS A 283 -21.49 -12.61 19.41
C HIS A 283 -20.09 -12.21 19.92
N SER A 284 -19.35 -13.17 20.49
CA SER A 284 -17.96 -12.95 20.93
C SER A 284 -17.05 -12.67 19.73
N ILE A 285 -17.22 -13.41 18.63
CA ILE A 285 -16.47 -13.20 17.38
C ILE A 285 -16.76 -11.83 16.80
N GLN A 286 -18.03 -11.42 16.73
CA GLN A 286 -18.41 -10.10 16.23
C GLN A 286 -17.79 -8.98 17.05
N GLN A 287 -17.82 -9.08 18.38
CA GLN A 287 -17.17 -8.08 19.25
C GLN A 287 -15.65 -8.02 19.03
N GLU A 288 -14.99 -9.19 18.93
CA GLU A 288 -13.55 -9.25 18.66
C GLU A 288 -13.21 -8.59 17.31
N ILE A 289 -14.01 -8.85 16.27
CA ILE A 289 -13.83 -8.26 14.93
C ILE A 289 -13.99 -6.75 15.01
N LEU A 290 -15.08 -6.23 15.58
CA LEU A 290 -15.32 -4.79 15.66
C LEU A 290 -14.23 -4.05 16.44
N CYS A 291 -13.67 -4.65 17.49
CA CYS A 291 -12.59 -4.05 18.27
C CYS A 291 -11.23 -4.07 17.56
N ASN A 292 -10.95 -5.12 16.80
CA ASN A 292 -9.59 -5.38 16.28
C ASN A 292 -9.44 -5.10 14.79
N ASN A 293 -10.53 -5.01 14.03
CA ASN A 293 -10.46 -4.85 12.58
C ASN A 293 -9.63 -3.63 12.17
N ALA A 294 -8.63 -3.86 11.33
CA ALA A 294 -7.71 -2.82 10.88
C ALA A 294 -8.38 -1.77 9.98
N GLN A 295 -9.41 -2.15 9.21
CA GLN A 295 -10.18 -1.24 8.36
C GLN A 295 -10.94 -0.19 9.20
N LEU A 296 -11.60 -0.62 10.28
CA LEU A 296 -12.27 0.31 11.20
C LEU A 296 -11.28 1.26 11.88
N LYS A 297 -10.12 0.75 12.29
CA LYS A 297 -9.06 1.59 12.88
C LYS A 297 -8.52 2.63 11.89
N ILE A 298 -8.42 2.30 10.59
CA ILE A 298 -8.08 3.24 9.53
C ILE A 298 -9.15 4.34 9.42
N LEU A 299 -10.44 3.99 9.41
CA LEU A 299 -11.53 4.96 9.33
C LEU A 299 -11.57 5.90 10.53
N HIS A 300 -11.37 5.38 11.75
CA HIS A 300 -11.27 6.22 12.95
C HIS A 300 -10.06 7.18 12.90
N SER A 301 -8.91 6.71 12.37
CA SER A 301 -7.77 7.60 12.16
C SER A 301 -8.07 8.68 11.11
N GLN A 302 -8.86 8.35 10.09
CA GLN A 302 -9.30 9.31 9.07
C GLN A 302 -10.24 10.37 9.64
N ASP A 303 -11.18 9.99 10.51
CA ASP A 303 -12.01 10.94 11.25
C ASP A 303 -11.16 11.92 12.09
N ASN A 304 -10.19 11.39 12.83
CA ASN A 304 -9.23 12.21 13.58
C ASN A 304 -8.43 13.19 12.67
N ILE A 305 -8.05 12.77 11.46
CA ILE A 305 -7.40 13.64 10.48
C ILE A 305 -8.33 14.77 10.07
N LEU A 306 -9.59 14.49 9.77
CA LEU A 306 -10.59 15.48 9.37
C LEU A 306 -10.88 16.45 10.52
N HIS A 307 -11.03 15.97 11.74
CA HIS A 307 -11.16 16.82 12.93
C HIS A 307 -9.99 17.81 13.07
N ASN A 308 -8.75 17.36 12.87
CA ASN A 308 -7.59 18.24 12.90
C ASN A 308 -7.53 19.19 11.68
N ARG A 309 -8.05 18.80 10.48
CA ARG A 309 -8.21 19.70 9.33
C ARG A 309 -9.23 20.82 9.62
N GLU A 310 -10.36 20.49 10.25
CA GLU A 310 -11.32 21.51 10.70
C GLU A 310 -10.65 22.53 11.64
N ASN A 311 -9.84 22.05 12.57
CA ASN A 311 -9.09 22.93 13.49
C ASN A 311 -8.06 23.79 12.75
N ILE A 312 -7.41 23.31 11.68
CA ILE A 312 -6.55 24.11 10.81
C ILE A 312 -7.38 25.18 10.08
N ALA A 313 -8.55 24.81 9.55
CA ALA A 313 -9.44 25.78 8.90
C ALA A 313 -9.90 26.89 9.88
N ARG A 314 -10.22 26.52 11.11
CA ARG A 314 -10.54 27.50 12.20
C ARG A 314 -9.32 28.36 12.57
N SER A 315 -8.12 27.82 12.51
CA SER A 315 -6.88 28.56 12.78
C SER A 315 -6.66 29.73 11.80
N ASN A 316 -7.28 29.72 10.62
CA ASN A 316 -7.21 30.81 9.64
C ASN A 316 -7.93 32.09 10.11
N TYR A 317 -8.70 32.06 11.21
CA TYR A 317 -9.24 33.26 11.83
C TYR A 317 -8.19 34.02 12.66
N LEU A 318 -7.06 33.40 12.99
CA LEU A 318 -6.00 33.98 13.79
C LEU A 318 -4.87 34.51 12.90
N PRO A 319 -4.11 35.52 13.36
CA PRO A 319 -2.97 36.03 12.60
C PRO A 319 -1.82 35.02 12.56
N ASP A 320 -1.03 35.06 11.47
CA ASP A 320 0.25 34.39 11.37
C ASP A 320 1.35 35.39 11.73
N ILE A 321 2.30 35.03 12.62
CA ILE A 321 3.41 35.85 13.07
C ILE A 321 4.71 35.09 12.79
N ALA A 322 5.64 35.74 12.10
CA ALA A 322 6.94 35.16 11.79
C ALA A 322 8.07 36.15 12.07
N LEU A 323 9.20 35.66 12.53
CA LEU A 323 10.47 36.39 12.49
C LEU A 323 11.12 36.17 11.16
N PHE A 324 11.73 37.23 10.62
CA PHE A 324 12.55 37.14 9.45
C PHE A 324 13.89 37.84 9.64
N ALA A 325 14.89 37.30 8.99
CA ALA A 325 16.20 37.91 8.90
C ALA A 325 16.66 37.82 7.44
N ARG A 326 17.22 38.89 6.91
CA ARG A 326 17.84 38.92 5.58
C ARG A 326 19.22 39.56 5.69
N GLY A 327 20.21 38.98 5.05
CA GLY A 327 21.54 39.52 4.92
C GLY A 327 22.01 39.50 3.47
N ASN A 328 22.54 40.63 2.97
CA ASN A 328 23.20 40.66 1.68
C ASN A 328 24.64 40.14 1.85
N ILE A 329 24.98 39.04 1.21
CA ILE A 329 26.31 38.42 1.26
C ILE A 329 27.22 39.07 0.24
N TYR A 330 26.69 39.29 -0.98
CA TYR A 330 27.43 39.91 -2.08
C TYR A 330 26.49 40.72 -2.94
N SER A 331 26.93 41.92 -3.32
CA SER A 331 26.26 42.76 -4.30
C SER A 331 27.27 43.48 -5.18
N HIS A 332 27.05 43.50 -6.48
CA HIS A 332 27.83 44.23 -7.46
C HIS A 332 26.91 45.18 -8.23
N ASN A 333 27.38 46.42 -8.41
CA ASN A 333 26.62 47.47 -9.08
C ASN A 333 25.29 47.89 -8.41
N VAL A 334 25.19 47.66 -7.11
CA VAL A 334 24.11 48.18 -6.25
C VAL A 334 24.76 49.21 -5.30
N PRO A 335 24.25 50.44 -5.18
CA PRO A 335 24.81 51.42 -4.23
C PRO A 335 24.77 50.88 -2.80
N LYS A 336 25.91 50.92 -2.12
CA LYS A 336 26.07 50.35 -0.76
C LYS A 336 25.11 50.94 0.28
N ASN A 337 24.55 52.09 0.02
CA ASN A 337 23.66 52.82 0.94
C ASN A 337 22.17 52.67 0.55
N LEU A 338 21.84 52.05 -0.59
CA LEU A 338 20.46 51.94 -1.07
C LEU A 338 19.68 50.81 -0.36
N LEU A 339 20.39 49.75 0.00
CA LEU A 339 19.80 48.61 0.71
C LEU A 339 20.57 48.34 2.00
N PRO A 340 19.89 48.09 3.12
CA PRO A 340 20.55 47.68 4.35
C PRO A 340 21.25 46.33 4.15
N ARG A 341 22.49 46.19 4.65
CA ARG A 341 23.26 44.92 4.57
C ARG A 341 22.60 43.81 5.35
N SER A 342 21.87 44.13 6.39
CA SER A 342 21.09 43.14 7.19
C SER A 342 19.77 43.79 7.63
N THR A 343 18.74 43.01 7.62
CA THR A 343 17.41 43.38 8.11
C THR A 343 16.90 42.23 8.99
N VAL A 344 16.48 42.55 10.19
CA VAL A 344 15.82 41.60 11.11
C VAL A 344 14.52 42.22 11.57
N GLY A 345 13.46 41.44 11.58
CA GLY A 345 12.14 41.96 11.94
C GLY A 345 11.14 40.86 12.26
N ALA A 346 9.96 41.31 12.72
CA ALA A 346 8.78 40.44 12.84
C ALA A 346 7.75 40.94 11.82
N ALA A 347 7.10 39.98 11.18
CA ALA A 347 6.00 40.24 10.25
C ALA A 347 4.74 39.53 10.80
N MET A 348 3.60 40.22 10.67
CA MET A 348 2.29 39.67 11.00
C MET A 348 1.41 39.76 9.76
N GLN A 349 0.74 38.65 9.43
CA GLN A 349 -0.27 38.63 8.38
C GLN A 349 -1.59 38.19 9.00
N TRP A 350 -2.63 38.96 8.83
CA TRP A 350 -3.97 38.67 9.32
C TRP A 350 -5.00 38.92 8.23
N THR A 351 -5.61 37.85 7.76
CA THR A 351 -6.69 37.94 6.77
C THR A 351 -8.01 38.15 7.48
N LEU A 352 -8.52 39.40 7.48
CA LEU A 352 -9.77 39.75 8.15
C LEU A 352 -11.01 39.23 7.42
N PHE A 353 -10.98 39.32 6.08
CA PHE A 353 -12.07 38.84 5.23
C PHE A 353 -11.51 38.16 3.98
N ASP A 354 -12.04 37.00 3.61
CA ASP A 354 -11.63 36.16 2.48
C ASP A 354 -12.82 35.73 1.59
N GLY A 355 -13.94 36.46 1.62
CA GLY A 355 -15.13 36.12 0.85
C GLY A 355 -15.87 34.89 1.35
N LEU A 356 -15.81 34.56 2.65
CA LEU A 356 -16.42 33.40 3.31
C LEU A 356 -15.79 32.03 2.92
N ALA A 357 -14.55 32.05 2.40
CA ALA A 357 -13.86 30.83 2.00
C ALA A 357 -13.62 29.91 3.22
N ARG A 358 -13.24 30.47 4.36
CA ARG A 358 -13.02 29.74 5.63
C ARG A 358 -14.26 29.01 6.11
N GLU A 359 -15.42 29.69 6.11
CA GLU A 359 -16.71 29.13 6.53
C GLU A 359 -17.11 27.98 5.63
N LYS A 360 -16.86 28.09 4.33
CA LYS A 360 -17.15 27.03 3.37
C LYS A 360 -16.20 25.83 3.54
N GLU A 361 -14.92 26.09 3.81
CA GLU A 361 -13.96 25.01 4.10
C GLU A 361 -14.31 24.26 5.39
N ILE A 362 -14.69 24.98 6.46
CA ILE A 362 -15.17 24.34 7.70
C ILE A 362 -16.43 23.49 7.43
N LYS A 363 -17.40 24.05 6.67
CA LYS A 363 -18.60 23.29 6.30
C LYS A 363 -18.28 22.04 5.50
N LYS A 364 -17.39 22.16 4.52
CA LYS A 364 -16.91 21.03 3.69
C LYS A 364 -16.30 19.95 4.57
N THR A 365 -15.35 20.31 5.43
CA THR A 365 -14.68 19.34 6.31
C THR A 365 -15.65 18.62 7.26
N ARG A 366 -16.68 19.30 7.75
CA ARG A 366 -17.75 18.66 8.55
C ARG A 366 -18.58 17.67 7.75
N LEU A 367 -18.90 17.98 6.50
CA LEU A 367 -19.60 17.04 5.61
C LEU A 367 -18.73 15.82 5.28
N GLU A 368 -17.39 16.03 5.12
CA GLU A 368 -16.44 14.93 4.97
C GLU A 368 -16.38 14.04 6.24
N GLN A 369 -16.46 14.63 7.45
CA GLN A 369 -16.56 13.86 8.71
C GLN A 369 -17.85 13.04 8.77
N GLU A 370 -19.00 13.66 8.50
CA GLU A 370 -20.28 12.96 8.46
C GLU A 370 -20.28 11.81 7.45
N GLN A 371 -19.61 11.97 6.29
CA GLN A 371 -19.42 10.89 5.33
C GLN A 371 -18.58 9.74 5.90
N VAL A 372 -17.53 10.05 6.68
CA VAL A 372 -16.71 9.02 7.35
C VAL A 372 -17.52 8.29 8.41
N ASP A 373 -18.35 8.99 9.20
CA ASP A 373 -19.25 8.38 10.20
C ASP A 373 -20.23 7.39 9.57
N TYR A 374 -20.85 7.76 8.43
CA TYR A 374 -21.70 6.84 7.67
C TYR A 374 -20.90 5.64 7.14
N THR A 375 -19.65 5.85 6.70
CA THR A 375 -18.78 4.78 6.21
C THR A 375 -18.40 3.83 7.34
N ILE A 376 -18.13 4.34 8.56
CA ILE A 376 -17.87 3.51 9.75
C ILE A 376 -19.09 2.64 10.03
N SER A 377 -20.28 3.22 10.15
CA SER A 377 -21.51 2.50 10.44
C SER A 377 -21.83 1.43 9.38
N GLN A 378 -21.62 1.75 8.11
CA GLN A 378 -21.78 0.77 7.02
C GLN A 378 -20.76 -0.35 7.13
N THR A 379 -19.49 -0.04 7.40
CA THR A 379 -18.41 -1.04 7.54
C THR A 379 -18.66 -1.96 8.74
N GLU A 380 -19.15 -1.45 9.87
CA GLU A 380 -19.54 -2.26 11.03
C GLU A 380 -20.67 -3.24 10.69
N SER A 381 -21.68 -2.77 9.97
CA SER A 381 -22.79 -3.61 9.48
C SER A 381 -22.30 -4.70 8.51
N ASP A 382 -21.43 -4.35 7.57
CA ASP A 382 -20.87 -5.28 6.59
C ASP A 382 -20.00 -6.34 7.27
N LEU A 383 -19.16 -5.94 8.24
CA LEU A 383 -18.31 -6.84 9.00
C LEU A 383 -19.12 -7.82 9.85
N THR A 384 -20.18 -7.35 10.52
CA THR A 384 -21.05 -8.23 11.32
C THR A 384 -21.81 -9.22 10.45
N THR A 385 -22.26 -8.80 9.28
CA THR A 385 -22.92 -9.64 8.27
C THR A 385 -21.94 -10.69 7.73
N ALA A 386 -20.74 -10.27 7.34
CA ALA A 386 -19.70 -11.18 6.84
C ALA A 386 -19.27 -12.20 7.91
N ALA A 387 -19.11 -11.75 9.17
CA ALA A 387 -18.79 -12.63 10.28
C ALA A 387 -19.88 -13.71 10.50
N THR A 388 -21.15 -13.30 10.42
CA THR A 388 -22.29 -14.23 10.54
C THR A 388 -22.29 -15.26 9.41
N ALA A 389 -22.09 -14.81 8.17
CA ALA A 389 -22.06 -15.70 7.01
C ALA A 389 -20.90 -16.69 7.08
N LEU A 390 -19.70 -16.25 7.47
CA LEU A 390 -18.53 -17.12 7.61
C LEU A 390 -18.68 -18.09 8.79
N HIS A 391 -19.26 -17.65 9.91
CA HIS A 391 -19.54 -18.54 11.06
C HIS A 391 -20.52 -19.66 10.66
N SER A 392 -21.64 -19.32 10.02
CA SER A 392 -22.61 -20.32 9.54
C SER A 392 -21.99 -21.27 8.52
N ALA A 393 -21.18 -20.75 7.58
CA ALA A 393 -20.47 -21.59 6.61
C ALA A 393 -19.47 -22.55 7.29
N LEU A 394 -18.88 -22.15 8.41
CA LEU A 394 -17.96 -22.96 9.20
C LEU A 394 -18.72 -24.08 9.94
N GLU A 395 -19.89 -23.77 10.54
CA GLU A 395 -20.79 -24.76 11.15
C GLU A 395 -21.29 -25.78 10.12
N ASP A 396 -21.72 -25.31 8.95
CA ASP A 396 -22.18 -26.16 7.84
C ASP A 396 -21.04 -27.10 7.37
N ALA A 397 -19.82 -26.57 7.21
CA ALA A 397 -18.67 -27.37 6.80
C ALA A 397 -18.33 -28.44 7.84
N ALA A 398 -18.38 -28.13 9.14
CA ALA A 398 -18.15 -29.09 10.21
C ALA A 398 -19.23 -30.20 10.21
N CYS A 399 -20.50 -29.88 10.08
CA CYS A 399 -21.60 -30.82 9.98
C CYS A 399 -21.46 -31.72 8.74
N ASN A 400 -21.08 -31.12 7.59
CA ASN A 400 -20.83 -31.87 6.36
C ASN A 400 -19.69 -32.88 6.50
N ILE A 401 -18.59 -32.50 7.15
CA ILE A 401 -17.46 -33.41 7.39
C ILE A 401 -17.93 -34.64 8.18
N GLN A 402 -18.63 -34.43 9.29
CA GLN A 402 -19.12 -35.52 10.12
C GLN A 402 -20.06 -36.48 9.35
N THR A 403 -20.91 -35.94 8.48
CA THR A 403 -21.82 -36.72 7.64
C THR A 403 -21.06 -37.48 6.55
N LEU A 404 -20.07 -36.82 5.91
CA LEU A 404 -19.29 -37.42 4.82
C LEU A 404 -18.32 -38.50 5.32
N GLU A 405 -17.81 -38.41 6.53
CA GLU A 405 -17.03 -39.48 7.17
C GLU A 405 -17.85 -40.79 7.26
N ARG A 406 -19.08 -40.69 7.76
CA ARG A 406 -20.01 -41.85 7.80
C ARG A 406 -20.32 -42.38 6.40
N THR A 407 -20.56 -41.45 5.43
CA THR A 407 -20.84 -41.84 4.05
C THR A 407 -19.64 -42.55 3.42
N MET A 408 -18.42 -42.09 3.72
CA MET A 408 -17.20 -42.74 3.24
C MET A 408 -17.01 -44.14 3.79
N ASP A 409 -17.33 -44.36 5.07
CA ASP A 409 -17.27 -45.71 5.68
C ASP A 409 -18.29 -46.68 5.06
N LEU A 410 -19.52 -46.20 4.82
CA LEU A 410 -20.54 -46.96 4.12
C LEU A 410 -20.14 -47.29 2.67
N ALA A 411 -19.58 -46.33 1.94
CA ALA A 411 -19.13 -46.52 0.57
C ALA A 411 -17.94 -47.51 0.49
N ARG A 412 -17.07 -47.50 1.49
CA ARG A 412 -15.94 -48.45 1.60
C ARG A 412 -16.46 -49.87 1.82
N GLU A 413 -17.43 -50.05 2.70
CA GLU A 413 -18.03 -51.36 2.95
C GLU A 413 -18.83 -51.84 1.74
N LEU A 414 -19.60 -50.99 1.08
CA LEU A 414 -20.29 -51.32 -0.17
C LEU A 414 -19.32 -51.82 -1.23
N LEU A 415 -18.19 -51.12 -1.45
CA LEU A 415 -17.17 -51.56 -2.39
C LEU A 415 -16.64 -52.95 -2.03
N ARG A 416 -16.34 -53.20 -0.75
CA ARG A 416 -15.85 -54.49 -0.27
C ARG A 416 -16.85 -55.64 -0.55
N GLU A 417 -18.14 -55.39 -0.32
CA GLU A 417 -19.19 -56.39 -0.60
C GLU A 417 -19.34 -56.65 -2.11
N ARG A 418 -19.25 -55.61 -2.96
CA ARG A 418 -19.30 -55.76 -4.42
C ARG A 418 -18.06 -56.48 -4.97
N GLU A 419 -16.87 -56.23 -4.42
CA GLU A 419 -15.63 -56.92 -4.76
C GLU A 419 -15.73 -58.43 -4.46
N ARG A 420 -16.27 -58.79 -3.30
CA ARG A 420 -16.50 -60.21 -2.93
C ARG A 420 -17.50 -60.88 -3.87
N GLY A 421 -18.66 -60.23 -4.09
CA GLY A 421 -19.68 -60.74 -4.98
C GLY A 421 -19.21 -60.92 -6.41
N PHE A 422 -18.31 -60.01 -6.90
CA PHE A 422 -17.69 -60.15 -8.21
C PHE A 422 -16.71 -61.32 -8.28
N ALA A 423 -15.90 -61.55 -7.24
CA ALA A 423 -14.98 -62.69 -7.16
C ALA A 423 -15.71 -64.02 -7.10
N GLU A 424 -16.93 -64.07 -6.54
CA GLU A 424 -17.79 -65.23 -6.45
C GLU A 424 -18.75 -65.39 -7.65
N GLY A 425 -18.77 -64.44 -8.59
CA GLY A 425 -19.63 -64.44 -9.79
C GLY A 425 -21.06 -63.96 -9.57
N PHE A 426 -21.39 -63.39 -8.40
CA PHE A 426 -22.72 -62.86 -8.06
C PHE A 426 -22.94 -61.40 -8.43
N CYS A 427 -21.87 -60.65 -8.72
CA CYS A 427 -21.92 -59.25 -9.09
C CYS A 427 -21.24 -59.03 -10.45
N THR A 428 -21.68 -58.01 -11.19
CA THR A 428 -21.08 -57.60 -12.44
C THR A 428 -19.89 -56.62 -12.22
N SER A 429 -19.01 -56.53 -13.19
CA SER A 429 -17.94 -55.51 -13.18
C SER A 429 -18.49 -54.08 -13.11
N THR A 430 -19.66 -53.82 -13.68
CA THR A 430 -20.34 -52.51 -13.62
C THR A 430 -20.68 -52.14 -12.19
N GLU A 431 -21.24 -53.04 -11.42
CA GLU A 431 -21.59 -52.81 -9.99
C GLU A 431 -20.35 -52.51 -9.14
N VAL A 432 -19.22 -53.15 -9.41
CA VAL A 432 -17.94 -52.84 -8.74
C VAL A 432 -17.43 -51.45 -9.12
N ILE A 433 -17.52 -51.08 -10.41
CA ILE A 433 -17.12 -49.73 -10.87
C ILE A 433 -18.00 -48.64 -10.25
N GLU A 434 -19.33 -48.87 -10.15
CA GLU A 434 -20.27 -47.97 -9.49
C GLU A 434 -19.94 -47.76 -8.01
N ALA A 435 -19.69 -48.86 -7.27
CA ALA A 435 -19.30 -48.80 -5.85
C ALA A 435 -17.94 -48.08 -5.68
N ARG A 436 -16.97 -48.32 -6.55
CA ARG A 436 -15.67 -47.65 -6.58
C ARG A 436 -15.83 -46.14 -6.86
N THR A 437 -16.69 -45.80 -7.82
CA THR A 437 -17.00 -44.39 -8.16
C THR A 437 -17.68 -43.70 -6.99
N ALA A 438 -18.61 -44.35 -6.28
CA ALA A 438 -19.26 -43.81 -5.10
C ALA A 438 -18.24 -43.52 -3.98
N LEU A 439 -17.32 -44.44 -3.70
CA LEU A 439 -16.24 -44.23 -2.71
C LEU A 439 -15.32 -43.05 -3.15
N THR A 440 -14.95 -42.96 -4.41
CA THR A 440 -14.10 -41.89 -4.93
C THR A 440 -14.81 -40.53 -4.79
N LYS A 441 -16.11 -40.45 -5.11
CA LYS A 441 -16.92 -39.24 -4.94
C LYS A 441 -17.06 -38.85 -3.45
N ALA A 442 -17.32 -39.80 -2.56
CA ALA A 442 -17.42 -39.55 -1.12
C ALA A 442 -16.08 -38.98 -0.56
N ASN A 443 -14.95 -39.58 -0.95
CA ASN A 443 -13.62 -39.09 -0.54
C ASN A 443 -13.33 -37.69 -1.08
N THR A 444 -13.66 -37.39 -2.35
CA THR A 444 -13.51 -36.08 -2.92
C THR A 444 -14.36 -35.04 -2.17
N ALA A 445 -15.61 -35.38 -1.85
CA ALA A 445 -16.52 -34.51 -1.11
C ALA A 445 -16.00 -34.23 0.31
N LEU A 446 -15.47 -35.24 0.99
CA LEU A 446 -14.87 -35.09 2.31
C LEU A 446 -13.65 -34.15 2.30
N ASN A 447 -12.73 -34.36 1.38
CA ASN A 447 -11.57 -33.49 1.23
C ASN A 447 -11.97 -32.04 0.89
N LEU A 448 -13.02 -31.85 0.07
CA LEU A 448 -13.55 -30.52 -0.24
C LEU A 448 -14.19 -29.88 1.00
N ALA A 449 -14.91 -30.61 1.83
CA ALA A 449 -15.49 -30.10 3.06
C ALA A 449 -14.42 -29.67 4.07
N HIS A 450 -13.34 -30.44 4.20
CA HIS A 450 -12.17 -30.04 5.01
C HIS A 450 -11.51 -28.77 4.47
N TRP A 451 -11.35 -28.67 3.15
CA TRP A 451 -10.82 -27.48 2.53
C TRP A 451 -11.70 -26.25 2.79
N GLN A 452 -13.03 -26.39 2.64
CA GLN A 452 -13.99 -25.32 2.95
C GLN A 452 -13.86 -24.88 4.41
N TYR A 453 -13.78 -25.82 5.35
CA TYR A 453 -13.61 -25.53 6.76
C TYR A 453 -12.36 -24.69 7.03
N CYS A 454 -11.19 -25.17 6.61
CA CYS A 454 -9.91 -24.49 6.86
C CYS A 454 -9.84 -23.10 6.19
N THR A 455 -10.34 -22.98 4.96
CA THR A 455 -10.34 -21.69 4.25
C THR A 455 -11.34 -20.70 4.84
N THR A 456 -12.52 -21.17 5.26
CA THR A 456 -13.52 -20.33 5.94
C THR A 456 -13.00 -19.84 7.29
N LEU A 457 -12.35 -20.70 8.08
CA LEU A 457 -11.71 -20.33 9.34
C LEU A 457 -10.61 -19.28 9.14
N ALA A 458 -9.76 -19.47 8.13
CA ALA A 458 -8.73 -18.49 7.78
C ALA A 458 -9.32 -17.12 7.44
N ASN A 459 -10.40 -17.09 6.66
CA ASN A 459 -11.09 -15.86 6.28
C ASN A 459 -11.81 -15.20 7.47
N LEU A 460 -12.40 -15.98 8.37
CA LEU A 460 -13.02 -15.45 9.59
C LEU A 460 -11.99 -14.79 10.52
N LEU A 461 -10.84 -15.40 10.72
CA LEU A 461 -9.74 -14.83 11.52
C LEU A 461 -9.14 -13.58 10.84
N ALA A 462 -9.11 -13.55 9.51
CA ALA A 462 -8.64 -12.39 8.76
C ALA A 462 -9.55 -11.17 8.95
N LEU A 463 -10.88 -11.34 9.06
CA LEU A 463 -11.80 -10.25 9.40
C LEU A 463 -11.47 -9.61 10.75
N GLY A 464 -11.05 -10.41 11.74
CA GLY A 464 -10.60 -9.93 13.04
C GLY A 464 -9.18 -9.37 13.06
N SER A 465 -8.49 -9.35 11.90
CA SER A 465 -7.06 -9.02 11.81
C SER A 465 -6.17 -9.87 12.73
N ASN A 466 -6.54 -11.13 12.92
CA ASN A 466 -5.90 -12.09 13.83
C ASN A 466 -5.57 -13.43 13.13
N THR A 467 -5.04 -13.35 11.91
CA THR A 467 -4.76 -14.55 11.09
C THR A 467 -3.65 -15.42 11.69
N GLU A 468 -2.77 -14.85 12.52
CA GLU A 468 -1.70 -15.60 13.21
C GLU A 468 -2.26 -16.70 14.13
N LYS A 469 -3.41 -16.46 14.76
CA LYS A 469 -4.11 -17.42 15.60
C LYS A 469 -4.45 -18.74 14.89
N PHE A 470 -4.56 -18.71 13.55
CA PHE A 470 -4.79 -19.92 12.75
C PHE A 470 -3.67 -20.96 12.96
N ILE A 471 -2.42 -20.52 13.06
CA ILE A 471 -1.29 -21.43 13.26
C ILE A 471 -1.29 -22.02 14.67
N GLU A 472 -1.64 -21.21 15.68
CA GLU A 472 -1.78 -21.66 17.05
C GLU A 472 -2.84 -22.77 17.12
N LEU A 473 -4.02 -22.55 16.53
CA LEU A 473 -5.10 -23.53 16.44
C LEU A 473 -4.66 -24.77 15.66
N HIS A 474 -4.00 -24.59 14.50
CA HIS A 474 -3.50 -25.73 13.71
C HIS A 474 -2.55 -26.62 14.52
N ASN A 475 -1.67 -26.03 15.34
CA ASN A 475 -0.71 -26.78 16.15
C ASN A 475 -1.36 -27.49 17.34
N GLU A 476 -2.36 -26.83 17.96
CA GLU A 476 -3.12 -27.41 19.05
C GLU A 476 -3.88 -28.67 18.63
N TYR A 477 -4.49 -28.65 17.45
CA TYR A 477 -5.31 -29.76 16.92
C TYR A 477 -4.54 -30.70 15.98
N ARG A 478 -3.22 -30.53 15.85
CA ARG A 478 -2.36 -31.43 15.06
C ARG A 478 -2.07 -32.77 15.80
N GLN A 479 -2.36 -32.82 17.11
CA GLN A 479 -2.18 -34.00 17.93
C GLN A 479 -3.29 -34.98 17.65
#